data_e33cd00a6021d2519d6cf21fd3923ac5
#
_entry.id   e33cd00a6021d2519d6cf21fd3923ac5
#
_cell.length_a   1.000
_cell.length_b   1.000
_cell.length_c   1.000
_cell.angle_alpha   90.00
_cell.angle_beta   90.00
_cell.angle_gamma   90.00
#
_symmetry.space_group_name_H-M   'P 1'
#
loop_
_entity.id
_entity.type
_entity.pdbx_description
1 polymer ?
#
loop_
_entity_poly.entity_id
_entity_poly.type
_entity_poly.pdbx_seq_one_letter_code
_entity_poly.pdbx_strand_id
1 'polypeptide(L)'
;IEESLIGWKEFEMEVMRDRADNCVVICSIENIDAMGVHTGDSITVAPIQTLTDREYQVMRDASFAVIREIGVETGGSNIQFAINPANGRMIVIEMNPRVSRSSALASKATGFPIAKLAAKLAVGYTLDELRNDITRETPACFEPTIDYVVTKVPRFTFEKFKQADEHLTTSMKSVGEAMAIGRTFKESLQKALRSLETGRWGWGFDAKAPQKPTAEEITRKLAVPTAERIFWIQTAFSSGFSLDEVHQLTQIDP
;
A
#
# COMPACT_ATOMS: atom_id res chain seq x y z
N ILE A 1 16.79 -9.73 19.02
CA ILE A 1 16.13 -10.92 18.43
C ILE A 1 14.66 -10.56 18.33
N GLU A 2 14.09 -10.73 17.16
CA GLU A 2 12.71 -10.39 16.82
C GLU A 2 12.00 -11.63 16.27
N GLU A 3 10.66 -11.64 16.35
CA GLU A 3 9.84 -12.63 15.67
C GLU A 3 9.85 -12.35 14.17
N SER A 4 10.01 -13.39 13.34
CA SER A 4 9.90 -13.24 11.88
C SER A 4 8.43 -13.10 11.48
N LEU A 5 8.13 -12.08 10.71
CA LEU A 5 6.79 -11.80 10.18
C LEU A 5 6.70 -12.05 8.67
N ILE A 6 7.71 -12.72 8.08
CA ILE A 6 7.71 -13.05 6.64
C ILE A 6 6.43 -13.83 6.30
N GLY A 7 5.75 -13.42 5.25
CA GLY A 7 4.51 -14.03 4.80
C GLY A 7 3.23 -13.51 5.50
N TRP A 8 3.34 -12.59 6.47
CA TRP A 8 2.18 -11.92 7.03
C TRP A 8 1.65 -10.85 6.08
N LYS A 9 0.39 -10.50 6.21
CA LYS A 9 -0.23 -9.39 5.46
C LYS A 9 0.25 -8.05 6.02
N GLU A 10 0.51 -7.08 5.15
CA GLU A 10 0.96 -5.75 5.54
C GLU A 10 -0.08 -4.69 5.22
N PHE A 11 -0.32 -3.81 6.19
CA PHE A 11 -1.26 -2.71 6.10
C PHE A 11 -0.64 -1.42 6.63
N GLU A 12 -1.13 -0.29 6.12
CA GLU A 12 -0.68 1.02 6.55
C GLU A 12 -1.88 1.93 6.84
N MET A 13 -1.75 2.76 7.88
CA MET A 13 -2.69 3.83 8.20
C MET A 13 -2.00 5.18 8.15
N GLU A 14 -2.48 6.06 7.29
CA GLU A 14 -2.12 7.48 7.34
C GLU A 14 -3.05 8.18 8.30
N VAL A 15 -2.51 8.64 9.43
CA VAL A 15 -3.26 9.19 10.56
C VAL A 15 -2.80 10.61 10.82
N MET A 16 -3.70 11.48 11.24
CA MET A 16 -3.40 12.84 11.68
C MET A 16 -3.97 13.10 13.07
N ARG A 17 -3.22 13.81 13.90
CA ARG A 17 -3.66 14.26 15.22
C ARG A 17 -3.26 15.70 15.46
N ASP A 18 -4.11 16.44 16.17
CA ASP A 18 -3.86 17.81 16.63
C ASP A 18 -3.73 17.89 18.16
N ARG A 19 -3.40 19.09 18.66
CA ARG A 19 -3.22 19.37 20.10
C ARG A 19 -4.51 19.27 20.93
N ALA A 20 -5.67 19.30 20.29
CA ALA A 20 -6.97 19.12 20.94
C ALA A 20 -7.41 17.65 20.97
N ASP A 21 -6.49 16.73 20.59
CA ASP A 21 -6.72 15.30 20.50
C ASP A 21 -7.74 14.88 19.44
N ASN A 22 -8.01 15.71 18.44
CA ASN A 22 -8.73 15.25 17.27
C ASN A 22 -7.83 14.29 16.49
N CYS A 23 -8.25 13.03 16.38
CA CYS A 23 -7.56 11.99 15.61
C CYS A 23 -8.40 11.58 14.42
N VAL A 24 -7.80 11.48 13.23
CA VAL A 24 -8.46 11.04 12.01
C VAL A 24 -7.58 10.10 11.20
N VAL A 25 -8.16 9.05 10.64
CA VAL A 25 -7.53 8.23 9.60
C VAL A 25 -7.80 8.90 8.26
N ILE A 26 -6.75 9.31 7.56
CA ILE A 26 -6.85 9.96 6.27
C ILE A 26 -6.97 8.94 5.15
N CYS A 27 -6.22 7.85 5.25
CA CYS A 27 -6.18 6.81 4.25
C CYS A 27 -5.76 5.49 4.88
N SER A 28 -6.44 4.43 4.52
CA SER A 28 -6.05 3.07 4.82
C SER A 28 -5.48 2.42 3.55
N ILE A 29 -4.39 1.69 3.68
CA ILE A 29 -3.60 1.16 2.57
C ILE A 29 -3.28 -0.31 2.85
N GLU A 30 -3.41 -1.13 1.82
CA GLU A 30 -3.04 -2.54 1.84
C GLU A 30 -1.88 -2.78 0.87
N ASN A 31 -0.87 -3.52 1.30
CA ASN A 31 0.21 -4.00 0.48
C ASN A 31 -0.17 -5.35 -0.14
N ILE A 32 -0.03 -5.48 -1.46
CA ILE A 32 -0.33 -6.73 -2.18
C ILE A 32 0.74 -7.78 -1.88
N ASP A 33 2.01 -7.37 -1.81
CA ASP A 33 3.10 -8.26 -1.42
C ASP A 33 3.05 -8.51 0.10
N ALA A 34 3.28 -9.75 0.49
CA ALA A 34 3.41 -10.12 1.90
C ALA A 34 4.66 -9.50 2.53
N MET A 35 4.69 -9.45 3.87
CA MET A 35 5.87 -9.03 4.64
C MET A 35 7.15 -9.71 4.17
N GLY A 36 8.21 -8.92 4.03
CA GLY A 36 9.50 -9.31 3.46
C GLY A 36 9.88 -8.50 2.23
N VAL A 37 8.93 -7.85 1.57
CA VAL A 37 9.13 -6.84 0.53
C VAL A 37 8.91 -5.47 1.14
N HIS A 38 9.84 -4.52 0.90
CA HIS A 38 9.69 -3.14 1.38
C HIS A 38 8.41 -2.51 0.83
N THR A 39 7.63 -1.83 1.69
CA THR A 39 6.34 -1.22 1.29
C THR A 39 6.46 -0.26 0.09
N GLY A 40 7.61 0.43 -0.06
CA GLY A 40 7.91 1.25 -1.25
C GLY A 40 7.99 0.46 -2.55
N ASP A 41 8.34 -0.81 -2.48
CA ASP A 41 8.52 -1.74 -3.60
C ASP A 41 7.30 -2.63 -3.83
N SER A 42 6.33 -2.61 -2.92
CA SER A 42 5.07 -3.34 -3.05
C SER A 42 4.06 -2.57 -3.92
N ILE A 43 3.20 -3.31 -4.62
CA ILE A 43 1.95 -2.77 -5.15
C ILE A 43 1.03 -2.51 -3.96
N THR A 44 0.44 -1.31 -3.88
CA THR A 44 -0.47 -0.95 -2.79
C THR A 44 -1.83 -0.52 -3.31
N VAL A 45 -2.85 -0.75 -2.51
CA VAL A 45 -4.23 -0.39 -2.82
C VAL A 45 -4.86 0.39 -1.68
N ALA A 46 -5.63 1.40 -2.00
CA ALA A 46 -6.44 2.18 -1.07
C ALA A 46 -7.88 2.33 -1.60
N PRO A 47 -8.90 2.20 -0.73
CA PRO A 47 -8.81 1.78 0.66
C PRO A 47 -8.45 0.29 0.78
N ILE A 48 -8.17 -0.18 2.00
CA ILE A 48 -7.98 -1.61 2.32
C ILE A 48 -9.14 -2.43 1.74
N GLN A 49 -8.81 -3.57 1.11
CA GLN A 49 -9.79 -4.41 0.39
C GLN A 49 -10.15 -5.69 1.16
N THR A 50 -9.24 -6.24 1.95
CA THR A 50 -9.35 -7.60 2.50
C THR A 50 -9.61 -7.68 4.00
N LEU A 51 -9.72 -6.55 4.71
CA LEU A 51 -10.15 -6.51 6.10
C LEU A 51 -11.67 -6.40 6.22
N THR A 52 -12.24 -7.10 7.20
CA THR A 52 -13.59 -6.84 7.66
C THR A 52 -13.67 -5.48 8.38
N ASP A 53 -14.85 -4.90 8.47
CA ASP A 53 -15.04 -3.64 9.22
C ASP A 53 -14.55 -3.75 10.67
N ARG A 54 -14.80 -4.88 11.31
CA ARG A 54 -14.32 -5.14 12.68
C ARG A 54 -12.79 -5.09 12.79
N GLU A 55 -12.09 -5.73 11.88
CA GLU A 55 -10.61 -5.74 11.85
C GLU A 55 -10.08 -4.33 11.55
N TYR A 56 -10.72 -3.63 10.62
CA TYR A 56 -10.40 -2.25 10.32
C TYR A 56 -10.55 -1.34 11.56
N GLN A 57 -11.65 -1.46 12.32
CA GLN A 57 -11.85 -0.66 13.54
C GLN A 57 -10.80 -0.96 14.61
N VAL A 58 -10.41 -2.22 14.78
CA VAL A 58 -9.31 -2.59 15.70
C VAL A 58 -7.99 -1.93 15.28
N MET A 59 -7.68 -1.93 13.99
CA MET A 59 -6.47 -1.28 13.45
C MET A 59 -6.53 0.24 13.59
N ARG A 60 -7.70 0.84 13.36
CA ARG A 60 -7.96 2.27 13.54
C ARG A 60 -7.73 2.69 15.01
N ASP A 61 -8.31 1.97 15.95
CA ASP A 61 -8.16 2.25 17.39
C ASP A 61 -6.70 2.08 17.84
N ALA A 62 -6.01 1.05 17.35
CA ALA A 62 -4.58 0.86 17.59
C ALA A 62 -3.75 2.02 17.02
N SER A 63 -4.11 2.53 15.85
CA SER A 63 -3.43 3.68 15.24
C SER A 63 -3.57 4.94 16.10
N PHE A 64 -4.74 5.18 16.66
CA PHE A 64 -4.97 6.31 17.57
C PHE A 64 -4.24 6.14 18.91
N ALA A 65 -4.15 4.92 19.42
CA ALA A 65 -3.36 4.64 20.62
C ALA A 65 -1.86 4.89 20.37
N VAL A 66 -1.33 4.42 19.24
CA VAL A 66 0.08 4.60 18.87
C VAL A 66 0.45 6.08 18.69
N ILE A 67 -0.36 6.86 17.96
CA ILE A 67 -0.05 8.28 17.72
C ILE A 67 -0.10 9.11 19.01
N ARG A 68 -0.98 8.74 19.95
CA ARG A 68 -1.07 9.36 21.28
C ARG A 68 0.14 9.00 22.13
N GLU A 69 0.52 7.73 22.19
CA GLU A 69 1.65 7.25 23.00
C GLU A 69 2.98 7.87 22.54
N ILE A 70 3.19 7.99 21.23
CA ILE A 70 4.37 8.66 20.67
C ILE A 70 4.34 10.17 20.90
N GLY A 71 3.16 10.76 21.14
CA GLY A 71 3.02 12.18 21.44
C GLY A 71 3.02 13.10 20.22
N VAL A 72 2.62 12.61 19.05
CA VAL A 72 2.42 13.49 17.88
C VAL A 72 1.15 14.31 18.08
N GLU A 73 1.30 15.64 18.07
CA GLU A 73 0.20 16.60 18.35
C GLU A 73 -0.03 17.60 17.22
N THR A 74 0.80 17.61 16.19
CA THR A 74 0.78 18.66 15.17
C THR A 74 0.97 18.14 13.76
N GLY A 75 0.44 16.97 13.44
CA GLY A 75 0.61 16.50 12.08
C GLY A 75 0.22 15.07 11.80
N GLY A 76 0.68 14.61 10.66
CA GLY A 76 0.42 13.28 10.14
C GLY A 76 1.52 12.28 10.45
N SER A 77 1.13 11.02 10.45
CA SER A 77 2.02 9.88 10.65
C SER A 77 1.56 8.71 9.81
N ASN A 78 2.51 7.93 9.32
CA ASN A 78 2.26 6.63 8.73
C ASN A 78 2.53 5.55 9.78
N ILE A 79 1.58 4.66 10.00
CA ILE A 79 1.70 3.53 10.93
C ILE A 79 1.54 2.25 10.13
N GLN A 80 2.50 1.33 10.27
CA GLN A 80 2.53 0.07 9.56
C GLN A 80 2.18 -1.08 10.50
N PHE A 81 1.36 -1.99 10.00
CA PHE A 81 0.85 -3.15 10.71
C PHE A 81 1.11 -4.43 9.93
N ALA A 82 1.43 -5.50 10.65
CA ALA A 82 1.39 -6.85 10.11
C ALA A 82 0.23 -7.61 10.73
N ILE A 83 -0.51 -8.38 9.91
CA ILE A 83 -1.57 -9.28 10.34
C ILE A 83 -1.22 -10.71 9.94
N ASN A 84 -1.23 -11.61 10.92
CA ASN A 84 -1.05 -13.03 10.67
C ASN A 84 -2.28 -13.59 9.94
N PRO A 85 -2.14 -14.09 8.70
CA PRO A 85 -3.27 -14.58 7.93
C PRO A 85 -3.94 -15.83 8.53
N ALA A 86 -3.22 -16.59 9.38
CA ALA A 86 -3.74 -17.82 9.97
C ALA A 86 -4.65 -17.60 11.19
N ASN A 87 -4.44 -16.50 11.95
CA ASN A 87 -5.16 -16.29 13.21
C ASN A 87 -5.58 -14.84 13.49
N GLY A 88 -5.29 -13.91 12.58
CA GLY A 88 -5.66 -12.50 12.72
C GLY A 88 -4.85 -11.71 13.76
N ARG A 89 -3.76 -12.28 14.32
CA ARG A 89 -2.88 -11.54 15.25
C ARG A 89 -2.28 -10.34 14.56
N MET A 90 -2.48 -9.15 15.12
CA MET A 90 -1.97 -7.89 14.62
C MET A 90 -0.73 -7.43 15.41
N ILE A 91 0.27 -6.94 14.71
CA ILE A 91 1.49 -6.35 15.28
C ILE A 91 1.74 -5.00 14.63
N VAL A 92 2.10 -4.00 15.44
CA VAL A 92 2.64 -2.72 14.94
C VAL A 92 4.09 -2.94 14.54
N ILE A 93 4.42 -2.60 13.29
CA ILE A 93 5.79 -2.72 12.76
C ILE A 93 6.58 -1.46 13.07
N GLU A 94 6.09 -0.33 12.62
CA GLU A 94 6.71 0.97 12.87
C GLU A 94 5.70 2.11 12.75
N MET A 95 6.08 3.26 13.29
CA MET A 95 5.42 4.52 13.06
C MET A 95 6.42 5.55 12.55
N ASN A 96 6.06 6.23 11.49
CA ASN A 96 6.82 7.33 10.93
C ASN A 96 6.16 8.68 11.31
N PRO A 97 6.60 9.37 12.39
CA PRO A 97 5.95 10.57 12.92
C PRO A 97 6.29 11.82 12.10
N ARG A 98 6.05 11.78 10.82
CA ARG A 98 6.35 12.83 9.86
C ARG A 98 5.50 12.68 8.60
N VAL A 99 5.34 13.78 7.85
CA VAL A 99 4.84 13.72 6.47
C VAL A 99 5.87 12.99 5.60
N SER A 100 5.42 12.08 4.77
CA SER A 100 6.25 11.17 3.96
C SER A 100 5.75 11.07 2.52
N ARG A 101 6.37 10.20 1.72
CA ARG A 101 5.87 9.87 0.38
C ARG A 101 4.50 9.20 0.44
N SER A 102 4.28 8.31 1.41
CA SER A 102 2.96 7.68 1.62
C SER A 102 1.90 8.72 1.96
N SER A 103 2.23 9.75 2.75
CA SER A 103 1.32 10.87 3.01
C SER A 103 0.99 11.66 1.73
N ALA A 104 1.95 11.85 0.83
CA ALA A 104 1.69 12.50 -0.47
C ALA A 104 0.79 11.64 -1.36
N LEU A 105 0.99 10.31 -1.38
CA LEU A 105 0.13 9.37 -2.10
C LEU A 105 -1.27 9.33 -1.49
N ALA A 106 -1.39 9.26 -0.18
CA ALA A 106 -2.65 9.32 0.54
C ALA A 106 -3.41 10.62 0.25
N SER A 107 -2.70 11.76 0.21
CA SER A 107 -3.30 13.04 -0.17
C SER A 107 -3.84 13.04 -1.59
N LYS A 108 -3.13 12.44 -2.54
CA LYS A 108 -3.61 12.28 -3.92
C LYS A 108 -4.77 11.29 -4.01
N ALA A 109 -4.71 10.20 -3.24
CA ALA A 109 -5.73 9.18 -3.24
C ALA A 109 -7.07 9.69 -2.70
N THR A 110 -7.04 10.49 -1.63
CA THR A 110 -8.25 10.94 -0.92
C THR A 110 -8.67 12.37 -1.25
N GLY A 111 -7.77 13.18 -1.80
CA GLY A 111 -7.96 14.63 -1.94
C GLY A 111 -7.71 15.41 -0.65
N PHE A 112 -7.39 14.74 0.47
CA PHE A 112 -7.14 15.39 1.76
C PHE A 112 -5.70 15.92 1.82
N PRO A 113 -5.47 17.25 1.98
CA PRO A 113 -4.16 17.84 1.82
C PRO A 113 -3.32 17.75 3.11
N ILE A 114 -2.80 16.56 3.42
CA ILE A 114 -2.09 16.25 4.67
C ILE A 114 -1.00 17.28 4.99
N ALA A 115 -0.11 17.59 4.05
CA ALA A 115 1.01 18.51 4.28
C ALA A 115 0.54 19.93 4.59
N LYS A 116 -0.50 20.43 3.89
CA LYS A 116 -1.09 21.75 4.12
C LYS A 116 -1.70 21.83 5.52
N LEU A 117 -2.45 20.81 5.92
CA LEU A 117 -3.07 20.77 7.24
C LEU A 117 -2.03 20.60 8.33
N ALA A 118 -1.04 19.72 8.17
CA ALA A 118 0.07 19.56 9.11
C ALA A 118 0.80 20.88 9.36
N ALA A 119 1.05 21.68 8.32
CA ALA A 119 1.65 23.01 8.47
C ALA A 119 0.78 23.97 9.30
N LYS A 120 -0.55 23.92 9.14
CA LYS A 120 -1.48 24.71 9.97
C LYS A 120 -1.55 24.22 11.40
N LEU A 121 -1.56 22.92 11.64
CA LEU A 121 -1.52 22.35 12.98
C LEU A 121 -0.23 22.76 13.71
N ALA A 122 0.90 22.80 13.00
CA ALA A 122 2.19 23.21 13.57
C ALA A 122 2.22 24.67 14.08
N VAL A 123 1.40 25.55 13.51
CA VAL A 123 1.26 26.94 13.98
C VAL A 123 0.06 27.15 14.92
N GLY A 124 -0.57 26.06 15.36
CA GLY A 124 -1.49 26.06 16.49
C GLY A 124 -2.98 25.94 16.15
N TYR A 125 -3.38 25.77 14.88
CA TYR A 125 -4.75 25.41 14.54
C TYR A 125 -5.08 23.99 14.99
N THR A 126 -6.38 23.70 15.10
CA THR A 126 -6.90 22.35 15.32
C THR A 126 -7.71 21.88 14.12
N LEU A 127 -7.93 20.56 14.00
CA LEU A 127 -8.62 19.98 12.85
C LEU A 127 -10.09 20.41 12.74
N ASP A 128 -10.74 20.68 13.86
CA ASP A 128 -12.11 21.20 13.91
C ASP A 128 -12.24 22.68 13.51
N GLU A 129 -11.17 23.47 13.67
CA GLU A 129 -11.09 24.86 13.20
C GLU A 129 -10.83 24.96 11.69
N LEU A 130 -10.27 23.91 11.09
CA LEU A 130 -9.92 23.88 9.68
C LEU A 130 -11.03 23.26 8.83
N ARG A 131 -11.30 23.84 7.66
CA ARG A 131 -12.25 23.26 6.71
C ARG A 131 -11.61 22.11 5.94
N ASN A 132 -12.41 21.09 5.68
CA ASN A 132 -12.06 20.00 4.78
C ASN A 132 -12.06 20.54 3.34
N ASP A 133 -10.91 20.46 2.66
CA ASP A 133 -10.77 20.98 1.28
C ASP A 133 -11.61 20.19 0.25
N ILE A 134 -12.00 18.95 0.58
CA ILE A 134 -12.79 18.07 -0.31
C ILE A 134 -14.25 18.52 -0.29
N THR A 135 -14.87 18.53 0.88
CA THR A 135 -16.28 18.84 1.04
C THR A 135 -16.56 20.35 1.07
N ARG A 136 -15.59 21.14 1.56
CA ARG A 136 -15.65 22.58 1.84
C ARG A 136 -16.69 22.99 2.88
N GLU A 137 -17.46 22.03 3.39
CA GLU A 137 -18.54 22.22 4.36
C GLU A 137 -18.18 21.66 5.74
N THR A 138 -17.61 20.45 5.78
CA THR A 138 -17.25 19.78 7.04
C THR A 138 -15.88 20.24 7.55
N PRO A 139 -15.63 20.17 8.88
CA PRO A 139 -14.29 20.32 9.45
C PRO A 139 -13.31 19.24 8.99
N ALA A 140 -12.01 19.51 9.09
CA ALA A 140 -10.96 18.56 8.73
C ALA A 140 -10.82 17.39 9.72
N CYS A 141 -11.53 17.42 10.85
CA CYS A 141 -11.60 16.31 11.81
C CYS A 141 -12.54 15.17 11.37
N PHE A 142 -13.21 15.28 10.21
CA PHE A 142 -13.98 14.21 9.61
C PHE A 142 -13.10 13.38 8.68
N GLU A 143 -13.12 12.06 8.87
CA GLU A 143 -12.35 11.13 8.06
C GLU A 143 -12.82 11.13 6.60
N PRO A 144 -11.89 11.19 5.62
CA PRO A 144 -12.27 11.06 4.21
C PRO A 144 -12.87 9.69 3.94
N THR A 145 -13.90 9.66 3.10
CA THR A 145 -14.50 8.44 2.57
C THR A 145 -14.42 8.47 1.05
N ILE A 146 -13.89 7.42 0.44
CA ILE A 146 -13.76 7.30 -1.01
C ILE A 146 -14.61 6.13 -1.53
N ASP A 147 -15.27 6.33 -2.67
CA ASP A 147 -16.12 5.35 -3.35
C ASP A 147 -15.44 4.80 -4.65
N TYR A 148 -14.13 4.89 -4.71
CA TYR A 148 -13.28 4.41 -5.79
C TYR A 148 -12.05 3.70 -5.21
N VAL A 149 -11.31 3.02 -6.06
CA VAL A 149 -10.09 2.31 -5.69
C VAL A 149 -8.88 2.99 -6.30
N VAL A 150 -7.83 3.16 -5.52
CA VAL A 150 -6.56 3.71 -5.95
C VAL A 150 -5.49 2.64 -5.84
N THR A 151 -4.78 2.37 -6.92
CA THR A 151 -3.65 1.44 -6.93
C THR A 151 -2.36 2.17 -7.26
N LYS A 152 -1.33 1.95 -6.43
CA LYS A 152 0.04 2.39 -6.67
C LYS A 152 0.86 1.19 -7.14
N VAL A 153 1.62 1.35 -8.22
CA VAL A 153 2.57 0.34 -8.71
C VAL A 153 3.97 0.96 -8.76
N PRO A 154 4.97 0.33 -8.12
CA PRO A 154 6.34 0.86 -8.11
C PRO A 154 7.00 0.75 -9.49
N ARG A 155 7.91 1.68 -9.78
CA ARG A 155 8.74 1.70 -10.99
C ARG A 155 10.18 1.36 -10.61
N PHE A 156 10.72 0.36 -11.28
CA PHE A 156 12.12 -0.05 -11.16
C PHE A 156 12.89 0.29 -12.45
N THR A 157 14.21 0.37 -12.37
CA THR A 157 15.10 0.69 -13.50
C THR A 157 16.21 -0.35 -13.64
N PHE A 158 15.92 -1.61 -13.33
CA PHE A 158 16.87 -2.72 -13.49
C PHE A 158 17.39 -2.84 -14.91
N GLU A 159 16.59 -2.44 -15.92
CA GLU A 159 17.02 -2.40 -17.31
C GLU A 159 18.22 -1.47 -17.56
N LYS A 160 18.45 -0.47 -16.70
CA LYS A 160 19.59 0.44 -16.74
C LYS A 160 20.77 -0.05 -15.90
N PHE A 161 20.51 -0.87 -14.88
CA PHE A 161 21.49 -1.35 -13.92
C PHE A 161 21.51 -2.87 -13.91
N LYS A 162 22.01 -3.47 -14.99
CA LYS A 162 21.99 -4.93 -15.22
C LYS A 162 22.72 -5.78 -14.15
N GLN A 163 23.56 -5.17 -13.32
CA GLN A 163 24.28 -5.85 -12.24
C GLN A 163 23.55 -5.74 -10.89
N ALA A 164 22.44 -4.98 -10.84
CA ALA A 164 21.66 -4.87 -9.62
C ALA A 164 20.88 -6.17 -9.36
N ASP A 165 20.79 -6.55 -8.09
CA ASP A 165 19.95 -7.65 -7.65
C ASP A 165 18.48 -7.26 -7.77
N GLU A 166 17.72 -7.98 -8.59
CA GLU A 166 16.29 -7.76 -8.84
C GLU A 166 15.38 -8.38 -7.76
N HIS A 167 15.94 -9.13 -6.82
CA HIS A 167 15.18 -9.72 -5.72
C HIS A 167 14.71 -8.62 -4.77
N LEU A 168 13.39 -8.46 -4.62
CA LEU A 168 12.79 -7.50 -3.71
C LEU A 168 12.91 -8.03 -2.27
N THR A 169 13.39 -7.16 -1.39
CA THR A 169 13.63 -7.45 0.03
C THR A 169 13.13 -6.30 0.88
N THR A 170 13.52 -6.24 2.15
CA THR A 170 13.25 -5.10 3.04
C THR A 170 14.02 -3.83 2.67
N SER A 171 14.96 -3.88 1.73
CA SER A 171 15.65 -2.71 1.19
C SER A 171 14.94 -2.20 -0.06
N MET A 172 14.53 -0.94 -0.05
CA MET A 172 13.82 -0.32 -1.16
C MET A 172 14.70 -0.17 -2.40
N LYS A 173 14.20 -0.64 -3.56
CA LYS A 173 14.89 -0.61 -4.87
C LYS A 173 14.14 0.19 -5.94
N SER A 174 12.88 0.53 -5.70
CA SER A 174 12.08 1.36 -6.62
C SER A 174 12.62 2.78 -6.72
N VAL A 175 12.51 3.37 -7.91
CA VAL A 175 12.96 4.74 -8.21
C VAL A 175 11.81 5.71 -8.39
N GLY A 176 10.60 5.21 -8.47
CA GLY A 176 9.39 5.97 -8.66
C GLY A 176 8.16 5.08 -8.62
N GLU A 177 7.03 5.61 -9.01
CA GLU A 177 5.75 4.92 -8.93
C GLU A 177 4.73 5.52 -9.91
N ALA A 178 3.77 4.73 -10.31
CA ALA A 178 2.54 5.18 -10.94
C ALA A 178 1.37 4.96 -10.00
N MET A 179 0.41 5.88 -10.00
CA MET A 179 -0.84 5.77 -9.25
C MET A 179 -2.02 5.94 -10.19
N ALA A 180 -3.02 5.09 -10.08
CA ALA A 180 -4.22 5.17 -10.89
C ALA A 180 -5.48 4.98 -10.05
N ILE A 181 -6.55 5.65 -10.46
CA ILE A 181 -7.88 5.60 -9.86
C ILE A 181 -8.81 4.82 -10.78
N GLY A 182 -9.59 3.92 -10.22
CA GLY A 182 -10.63 3.17 -10.91
C GLY A 182 -11.85 2.94 -10.03
N ARG A 183 -12.95 2.51 -10.62
CA ARG A 183 -14.16 2.15 -9.85
C ARG A 183 -13.98 0.83 -9.12
N THR A 184 -13.09 -0.01 -9.61
CA THR A 184 -12.75 -1.31 -9.03
C THR A 184 -11.23 -1.49 -8.98
N PHE A 185 -10.77 -2.43 -8.15
CA PHE A 185 -9.36 -2.82 -8.10
C PHE A 185 -8.84 -3.25 -9.49
N LYS A 186 -9.60 -4.05 -10.23
CA LYS A 186 -9.22 -4.50 -11.58
C LYS A 186 -8.96 -3.33 -12.53
N GLU A 187 -9.81 -2.30 -12.49
CA GLU A 187 -9.65 -1.11 -13.33
C GLU A 187 -8.43 -0.28 -12.91
N SER A 188 -8.27 0.00 -11.62
CA SER A 188 -7.16 0.82 -11.11
C SER A 188 -5.81 0.14 -11.33
N LEU A 189 -5.70 -1.19 -11.09
CA LEU A 189 -4.50 -1.97 -11.34
C LEU A 189 -4.08 -1.93 -12.82
N GLN A 190 -5.03 -2.17 -13.73
CA GLN A 190 -4.77 -2.12 -15.18
C GLN A 190 -4.27 -0.75 -15.63
N LYS A 191 -4.88 0.32 -15.14
CA LYS A 191 -4.46 1.70 -15.42
C LYS A 191 -3.06 1.97 -14.88
N ALA A 192 -2.77 1.58 -13.63
CA ALA A 192 -1.47 1.80 -12.98
C ALA A 192 -0.34 1.08 -13.74
N LEU A 193 -0.54 -0.17 -14.11
CA LEU A 193 0.44 -0.95 -14.89
C LEU A 193 0.75 -0.31 -16.25
N ARG A 194 -0.27 0.19 -16.96
CA ARG A 194 -0.05 0.92 -18.23
C ARG A 194 0.72 2.22 -18.03
N SER A 195 0.47 2.91 -16.92
CA SER A 195 1.08 4.20 -16.60
C SER A 195 2.56 4.11 -16.23
N LEU A 196 3.09 2.90 -16.00
CA LEU A 196 4.53 2.70 -15.76
C LEU A 196 5.41 2.94 -16.98
N GLU A 197 4.84 3.01 -18.17
CA GLU A 197 5.56 3.21 -19.46
C GLU A 197 6.69 2.18 -19.70
N THR A 198 6.47 0.94 -19.28
CA THR A 198 7.40 -0.18 -19.45
C THR A 198 7.19 -0.93 -20.78
N GLY A 199 6.29 -0.44 -21.64
CA GLY A 199 5.88 -1.13 -22.87
C GLY A 199 4.92 -2.31 -22.63
N ARG A 200 4.32 -2.38 -21.43
CA ARG A 200 3.22 -3.27 -21.08
C ARG A 200 1.88 -2.53 -21.23
N TRP A 201 0.85 -3.24 -21.67
CA TRP A 201 -0.49 -2.68 -21.89
C TRP A 201 -1.43 -2.87 -20.68
N GLY A 202 -0.91 -3.40 -19.61
CA GLY A 202 -1.62 -3.76 -18.38
C GLY A 202 -1.27 -5.17 -17.95
N TRP A 203 -2.13 -5.76 -17.12
CA TRP A 203 -2.01 -7.13 -16.67
C TRP A 203 -2.74 -8.06 -17.64
N GLY A 204 -2.03 -8.57 -18.62
CA GLY A 204 -2.62 -9.40 -19.68
C GLY A 204 -1.58 -9.80 -20.72
N PHE A 205 -2.08 -10.36 -21.82
CA PHE A 205 -1.24 -10.80 -22.92
C PHE A 205 -0.73 -9.61 -23.72
N ASP A 206 0.59 -9.47 -23.77
CA ASP A 206 1.29 -8.51 -24.61
C ASP A 206 2.54 -9.16 -25.24
N ALA A 207 3.27 -8.39 -26.05
CA ALA A 207 4.47 -8.89 -26.73
C ALA A 207 5.62 -9.32 -25.79
N LYS A 208 5.55 -8.97 -24.50
CA LYS A 208 6.52 -9.33 -23.47
C LYS A 208 6.10 -10.54 -22.65
N ALA A 209 4.89 -11.07 -22.88
CA ALA A 209 4.44 -12.28 -22.19
C ALA A 209 5.35 -13.46 -22.55
N PRO A 210 5.73 -14.30 -21.56
CA PRO A 210 6.55 -15.49 -21.82
C PRO A 210 5.87 -16.42 -22.82
N GLN A 211 6.62 -16.87 -23.82
CA GLN A 211 6.09 -17.84 -24.79
C GLN A 211 6.34 -19.25 -24.28
N LYS A 212 5.25 -20.00 -23.96
CA LYS A 212 5.29 -21.39 -23.52
C LYS A 212 6.26 -21.67 -22.35
N PRO A 213 6.13 -20.95 -21.22
CA PRO A 213 6.97 -21.23 -20.06
C PRO A 213 6.66 -22.61 -19.48
N THR A 214 7.68 -23.28 -18.89
CA THR A 214 7.47 -24.53 -18.16
C THR A 214 6.87 -24.27 -16.80
N ALA A 215 6.20 -25.28 -16.21
CA ALA A 215 5.66 -25.18 -14.85
C ALA A 215 6.76 -24.89 -13.81
N GLU A 216 7.96 -25.46 -13.97
CA GLU A 216 9.11 -25.21 -13.12
C GLU A 216 9.59 -23.74 -13.20
N GLU A 217 9.60 -23.17 -14.40
CA GLU A 217 9.95 -21.76 -14.58
C GLU A 217 8.93 -20.84 -13.91
N ILE A 218 7.63 -21.09 -14.09
CA ILE A 218 6.56 -20.35 -13.45
C ILE A 218 6.71 -20.42 -11.92
N THR A 219 6.86 -21.63 -11.36
CA THR A 219 7.02 -21.85 -9.92
C THR A 219 8.20 -21.03 -9.37
N ARG A 220 9.36 -21.08 -10.01
CA ARG A 220 10.53 -20.32 -9.61
C ARG A 220 10.29 -18.80 -9.65
N LYS A 221 9.61 -18.30 -10.68
CA LYS A 221 9.32 -16.87 -10.84
C LYS A 221 8.26 -16.34 -9.86
N LEU A 222 7.36 -17.19 -9.41
CA LEU A 222 6.37 -16.83 -8.38
C LEU A 222 6.99 -16.84 -6.98
N ALA A 223 7.84 -17.81 -6.68
CA ALA A 223 8.45 -17.96 -5.35
C ALA A 223 9.41 -16.82 -4.97
N VAL A 224 10.00 -16.13 -5.96
CA VAL A 224 10.94 -15.03 -5.72
C VAL A 224 10.27 -13.69 -6.01
N PRO A 225 10.16 -12.78 -5.02
CA PRO A 225 9.61 -11.45 -5.26
C PRO A 225 10.52 -10.63 -6.16
N THR A 226 9.98 -10.23 -7.31
CA THR A 226 10.65 -9.37 -8.30
C THR A 226 9.65 -8.38 -8.91
N ALA A 227 10.15 -7.35 -9.60
CA ALA A 227 9.31 -6.39 -10.31
C ALA A 227 8.37 -7.04 -11.35
N GLU A 228 8.77 -8.18 -11.92
CA GLU A 228 8.01 -8.90 -12.94
C GLU A 228 7.03 -9.93 -12.36
N ARG A 229 7.05 -10.22 -11.05
CA ARG A 229 6.22 -11.26 -10.42
C ARG A 229 4.74 -11.11 -10.72
N ILE A 230 4.21 -9.88 -10.76
CA ILE A 230 2.80 -9.62 -11.07
C ILE A 230 2.40 -10.17 -12.45
N PHE A 231 3.27 -10.10 -13.45
CA PHE A 231 3.02 -10.64 -14.79
C PHE A 231 3.15 -12.16 -14.83
N TRP A 232 4.00 -12.74 -13.97
CA TRP A 232 4.12 -14.17 -13.81
C TRP A 232 2.91 -14.79 -13.11
N ILE A 233 2.24 -14.07 -12.22
CA ILE A 233 0.96 -14.47 -11.64
C ILE A 233 -0.10 -14.63 -12.74
N GLN A 234 -0.19 -13.66 -13.66
CA GLN A 234 -1.09 -13.74 -14.81
C GLN A 234 -0.74 -14.95 -15.72
N THR A 235 0.55 -15.16 -15.96
CA THR A 235 1.04 -16.30 -16.77
C THR A 235 0.70 -17.64 -16.10
N ALA A 236 0.82 -17.74 -14.78
CA ALA A 236 0.46 -18.94 -14.02
C ALA A 236 -1.02 -19.31 -14.18
N PHE A 237 -1.92 -18.35 -13.97
CA PHE A 237 -3.35 -18.58 -14.18
C PHE A 237 -3.68 -19.01 -15.62
N SER A 238 -3.04 -18.39 -16.62
CA SER A 238 -3.21 -18.75 -18.02
C SER A 238 -2.63 -20.12 -18.37
N SER A 239 -1.71 -20.62 -17.55
CA SER A 239 -1.09 -21.95 -17.68
C SER A 239 -1.79 -23.03 -16.84
N GLY A 240 -2.89 -22.68 -16.14
CA GLY A 240 -3.72 -23.62 -15.41
C GLY A 240 -3.38 -23.78 -13.92
N PHE A 241 -2.50 -22.94 -13.36
CA PHE A 241 -2.27 -22.92 -11.92
C PHE A 241 -3.52 -22.47 -11.19
N SER A 242 -3.84 -23.12 -10.10
CA SER A 242 -4.95 -22.73 -9.21
C SER A 242 -4.61 -21.51 -8.37
N LEU A 243 -5.63 -20.87 -7.80
CA LEU A 243 -5.46 -19.77 -6.84
C LEU A 243 -4.62 -20.20 -5.64
N ASP A 244 -4.88 -21.38 -5.10
CA ASP A 244 -4.16 -21.92 -3.93
C ASP A 244 -2.67 -22.16 -4.24
N GLU A 245 -2.32 -22.69 -5.41
CA GLU A 245 -0.94 -22.87 -5.82
C GLU A 245 -0.21 -21.54 -5.96
N VAL A 246 -0.84 -20.53 -6.54
CA VAL A 246 -0.28 -19.18 -6.66
C VAL A 246 -0.10 -18.57 -5.28
N HIS A 247 -1.09 -18.67 -4.40
CA HIS A 247 -1.00 -18.19 -3.01
C HIS A 247 0.14 -18.87 -2.26
N GLN A 248 0.25 -20.20 -2.31
CA GLN A 248 1.33 -20.94 -1.64
C GLN A 248 2.72 -20.48 -2.08
N LEU A 249 2.90 -20.15 -3.36
CA LEU A 249 4.17 -19.72 -3.91
C LEU A 249 4.50 -18.26 -3.64
N THR A 250 3.50 -17.40 -3.61
CA THR A 250 3.71 -15.94 -3.54
C THR A 250 3.46 -15.35 -2.15
N GLN A 251 2.66 -16.03 -1.33
CA GLN A 251 2.08 -15.54 -0.07
C GLN A 251 1.21 -14.29 -0.25
N ILE A 252 0.84 -13.94 -1.49
CA ILE A 252 -0.14 -12.90 -1.79
C ILE A 252 -1.53 -13.43 -1.43
N ASP A 253 -2.36 -12.58 -0.82
CA ASP A 253 -3.73 -12.92 -0.42
C ASP A 253 -4.57 -13.35 -1.63
N PRO A 254 -5.37 -14.42 -1.57
CA PRO A 254 -6.16 -14.95 -2.67
C PRO A 254 -7.18 -13.99 -3.31
#